data_d30f2e406de757e3017d401f29218c7f
#
_entry.id   d30f2e406de757e3017d401f29218c7f
#
_cell.length_a   1.000
_cell.length_b   1.000
_cell.length_c   1.000
_cell.angle_alpha   90.00
_cell.angle_beta   90.00
_cell.angle_gamma   90.00
#
_symmetry.space_group_name_H-M   'P 1'
#
loop_
_entity.id
_entity.type
_entity.pdbx_description
1 polymer ?
#
loop_
_entity_poly.entity_id
_entity_poly.type
_entity_poly.pdbx_seq_one_letter_code
_entity_poly.pdbx_strand_id
1 'polypeptide(L)'
;MGRYSNTRVNSRTIRFYDQASSQMNTINIEESMTAEQKAYLALNKVFSSNQKTVTVTPASAGVSASLDWGSLTLATPPAGFPALSTKDFNLFINGVVVENDVLASVAQSGSNVLVTLKEGLNYVIDSDDEYMISGKFAD
;
A
#
# COMPACT_ATOMS: atom_id res chain seq x y z
N MET A 1 21.72 -29.48 -16.12
CA MET A 1 21.40 -29.21 -16.92
C MET A 1 21.02 -29.02 -17.53
N GLY A 2 20.78 -29.14 -17.12
CA GLY A 2 20.17 -29.08 -17.93
C GLY A 2 19.88 -28.74 -17.76
N ARG A 3 19.71 -28.58 -17.56
CA ARG A 3 19.23 -28.36 -17.94
C ARG A 3 18.89 -27.64 -17.96
N TYR A 4 18.72 -27.62 -17.56
CA TYR A 4 18.28 -27.11 -17.98
C TYR A 4 17.78 -26.62 -18.24
N SER A 5 17.70 -26.34 -17.86
CA SER A 5 17.23 -26.09 -18.47
C SER A 5 16.85 -25.71 -18.60
N ASN A 6 16.55 -25.60 -18.49
CA ASN A 6 16.03 -25.34 -18.97
C ASN A 6 15.61 -24.75 -19.05
N THR A 7 15.30 -24.35 -18.75
CA THR A 7 14.84 -23.84 -18.99
C THR A 7 14.57 -23.00 -18.84
N ARG A 8 14.17 -22.50 -18.93
CA ARG A 8 13.86 -21.74 -18.80
C ARG A 8 13.29 -21.18 -18.74
N VAL A 9 13.23 -20.92 -18.76
CA VAL A 9 12.48 -20.50 -18.57
C VAL A 9 11.87 -19.32 -18.90
N ASN A 10 10.97 -19.05 -19.10
CA ASN A 10 10.46 -17.83 -19.41
C ASN A 10 10.71 -16.82 -18.35
N SER A 11 10.40 -15.60 -18.55
CA SER A 11 10.79 -14.54 -17.69
C SER A 11 10.26 -14.65 -16.31
N ARG A 12 9.11 -15.25 -16.10
CA ARG A 12 8.62 -15.43 -14.79
C ARG A 12 8.84 -16.75 -14.29
N THR A 13 9.48 -17.54 -15.01
CA THR A 13 9.75 -18.90 -14.68
C THR A 13 11.10 -18.97 -14.08
N ILE A 14 11.20 -19.58 -12.95
CA ILE A 14 12.48 -19.86 -12.32
C ILE A 14 12.86 -21.27 -12.67
N ARG A 15 14.01 -21.53 -13.33
CA ARG A 15 14.29 -22.80 -13.85
C ARG A 15 15.24 -23.55 -13.11
N PHE A 16 15.31 -24.68 -13.09
CA PHE A 16 16.30 -25.48 -12.51
C PHE A 16 16.46 -26.80 -12.95
N TYR A 17 16.24 -27.16 -12.88
CA TYR A 17 16.51 -28.14 -13.56
C TYR A 17 16.41 -28.98 -13.27
N ASP A 18 16.33 -29.56 -13.20
CA ASP A 18 16.10 -30.31 -13.46
C ASP A 18 15.97 -30.94 -13.52
N GLN A 19 16.02 -31.32 -13.35
CA GLN A 19 15.80 -31.79 -13.84
C GLN A 19 15.19 -32.27 -13.61
N ALA A 20 14.93 -32.58 -13.42
CA ALA A 20 14.33 -32.77 -13.46
C ALA A 20 14.03 -32.50 -12.99
N SER A 21 14.10 -32.29 -12.80
CA SER A 21 13.84 -31.72 -12.87
C SER A 21 13.84 -30.95 -12.52
N SER A 22 14.13 -30.95 -12.43
CA SER A 22 14.14 -30.11 -12.56
C SER A 22 13.88 -29.50 -12.52
N GLN A 23 13.67 -29.36 -12.43
CA GLN A 23 13.44 -28.72 -12.67
C GLN A 23 13.09 -28.06 -12.35
N MET A 24 12.78 -28.11 -12.37
CA MET A 24 12.60 -27.45 -12.00
C MET A 24 12.16 -27.17 -11.60
N ASN A 25 11.75 -27.73 -11.98
CA ASN A 25 11.04 -27.15 -11.08
C ASN A 25 10.94 -25.67 -11.08
N THR A 26 10.74 -25.10 -12.14
CA THR A 26 10.51 -23.70 -12.23
C THR A 26 9.07 -23.39 -11.95
N ILE A 27 8.83 -22.50 -10.98
CA ILE A 27 7.48 -22.11 -10.60
C ILE A 27 7.27 -20.68 -11.02
N ASN A 28 6.20 -20.43 -11.71
CA ASN A 28 5.77 -19.09 -12.01
C ASN A 28 4.92 -18.61 -10.85
N ILE A 29 5.43 -17.65 -10.10
CA ILE A 29 4.77 -17.17 -8.88
C ILE A 29 3.39 -16.63 -9.18
N GLU A 30 3.22 -15.93 -10.30
CA GLU A 30 1.91 -15.39 -10.66
C GLU A 30 0.89 -16.47 -10.93
N GLU A 31 1.31 -17.60 -11.46
CA GLU A 31 0.38 -18.69 -11.72
C GLU A 31 -0.04 -19.41 -10.46
N SER A 32 0.76 -19.32 -9.40
CA SER A 32 0.44 -19.95 -8.13
C SER A 32 -0.45 -19.10 -7.24
N MET A 33 -0.76 -17.88 -7.64
CA MET A 33 -1.61 -16.99 -6.88
C MET A 33 -3.07 -17.12 -7.28
N THR A 34 -3.95 -16.91 -6.31
CA THR A 34 -5.39 -16.82 -6.59
C THR A 34 -5.68 -15.48 -7.28
N ALA A 35 -6.86 -15.41 -7.92
CA ALA A 35 -7.30 -14.17 -8.54
C ALA A 35 -7.42 -13.05 -7.50
N GLU A 36 -7.85 -13.38 -6.29
CA GLU A 36 -7.96 -12.42 -5.20
C GLU A 36 -6.61 -11.86 -4.80
N GLN A 37 -5.60 -12.72 -4.70
CA GLN A 37 -4.25 -12.29 -4.36
C GLN A 37 -3.65 -11.39 -5.43
N LYS A 38 -3.86 -11.72 -6.70
CA LYS A 38 -3.39 -10.89 -7.81
C LYS A 38 -4.06 -9.53 -7.80
N ALA A 39 -5.37 -9.51 -7.55
CA ALA A 39 -6.11 -8.25 -7.49
C ALA A 39 -5.61 -7.37 -6.34
N TYR A 40 -5.31 -7.98 -5.20
CA TYR A 40 -4.82 -7.24 -4.05
C TYR A 40 -3.44 -6.61 -4.33
N LEU A 41 -2.54 -7.36 -4.98
CA LEU A 41 -1.23 -6.82 -5.31
C LEU A 41 -1.31 -5.62 -6.26
N ALA A 42 -2.26 -5.66 -7.18
CA ALA A 42 -2.44 -4.59 -8.15
C ALA A 42 -3.29 -3.44 -7.61
N LEU A 43 -3.87 -3.59 -6.42
CA LEU A 43 -4.81 -2.62 -5.88
C LEU A 43 -4.08 -1.33 -5.51
N ASN A 44 -4.50 -0.24 -6.12
CA ASN A 44 -4.00 1.08 -5.78
C ASN A 44 -5.05 2.09 -6.18
N LYS A 45 -5.71 2.67 -5.19
CA LYS A 45 -6.76 3.67 -5.42
C LYS A 45 -6.31 5.01 -4.87
N VAL A 46 -6.81 6.06 -5.47
CA VAL A 46 -6.41 7.43 -5.14
C VAL A 46 -7.65 8.25 -4.82
N PHE A 47 -7.61 8.94 -3.70
CA PHE A 47 -8.70 9.82 -3.28
C PHE A 47 -8.15 11.19 -2.90
N SER A 48 -8.76 12.23 -3.44
CA SER A 48 -8.40 13.61 -3.09
C SER A 48 -9.38 14.16 -2.06
N SER A 49 -9.01 15.28 -1.44
CA SER A 49 -9.90 15.99 -0.53
C SER A 49 -11.14 16.54 -1.24
N ASN A 50 -11.12 16.60 -2.57
CA ASN A 50 -12.31 16.97 -3.34
C ASN A 50 -13.26 15.79 -3.53
N GLN A 51 -12.77 14.57 -3.40
CA GLN A 51 -13.58 13.35 -3.57
C GLN A 51 -14.08 12.81 -2.25
N LYS A 52 -13.31 12.98 -1.19
CA LYS A 52 -13.66 12.48 0.15
C LYS A 52 -13.44 13.61 1.15
N THR A 53 -14.33 13.71 2.11
CA THR A 53 -14.19 14.70 3.17
C THR A 53 -12.99 14.37 4.05
N VAL A 54 -12.18 15.37 4.32
CA VAL A 54 -11.01 15.21 5.19
C VAL A 54 -11.12 16.19 6.34
N THR A 55 -11.07 15.68 7.55
CA THR A 55 -11.00 16.52 8.76
C THR A 55 -9.53 16.59 9.18
N VAL A 56 -9.02 17.81 9.25
CA VAL A 56 -7.60 18.05 9.53
C VAL A 56 -7.43 18.44 10.98
N THR A 57 -6.55 17.75 11.69
CA THR A 57 -6.14 18.10 13.04
C THR A 57 -4.67 18.49 13.01
N PRO A 58 -4.35 19.79 13.10
CA PRO A 58 -2.96 20.22 13.12
C PRO A 58 -2.24 19.76 14.38
N ALA A 59 -0.91 19.67 14.29
CA ALA A 59 -0.10 19.31 15.43
C ALA A 59 -0.18 20.39 16.52
N SER A 60 -0.15 19.96 17.77
CA SER A 60 0.00 20.84 18.92
C SER A 60 0.78 20.09 19.97
N ALA A 61 1.08 20.76 21.09
CA ALA A 61 1.86 20.14 22.14
C ALA A 61 1.20 18.84 22.60
N GLY A 62 1.92 17.72 22.42
CA GLY A 62 1.44 16.39 22.81
C GLY A 62 0.39 15.78 21.89
N VAL A 63 0.12 16.44 20.77
CA VAL A 63 -0.87 15.92 19.80
C VAL A 63 -0.25 15.90 18.42
N SER A 64 -0.22 14.72 17.81
CA SER A 64 0.26 14.56 16.45
C SER A 64 -0.75 15.13 15.46
N ALA A 65 -0.24 15.63 14.35
CA ALA A 65 -1.12 16.03 13.26
C ALA A 65 -1.80 14.80 12.67
N SER A 66 -3.04 14.95 12.24
CA SER A 66 -3.76 13.84 11.63
C SER A 66 -4.76 14.30 10.59
N LEU A 67 -5.11 13.37 9.69
CA LEU A 67 -6.10 13.55 8.64
C LEU A 67 -7.11 12.42 8.78
N ASP A 68 -8.37 12.79 8.98
CA ASP A 68 -9.47 11.83 9.13
C ASP A 68 -10.28 11.84 7.84
N TRP A 69 -10.10 10.78 7.03
CA TRP A 69 -10.75 10.64 5.72
C TRP A 69 -12.10 9.96 5.89
N GLY A 70 -13.15 10.71 5.64
CA GLY A 70 -14.52 10.22 5.80
C GLY A 70 -14.94 9.27 4.69
N SER A 71 -15.74 8.28 5.08
CA SER A 71 -16.34 7.31 4.15
C SER A 71 -15.29 6.61 3.28
N LEU A 72 -14.21 6.19 3.91
CA LEU A 72 -13.13 5.49 3.23
C LEU A 72 -12.83 4.20 3.99
N THR A 73 -12.61 3.12 3.26
CA THR A 73 -12.39 1.80 3.83
C THR A 73 -11.08 1.22 3.34
N LEU A 74 -10.26 0.74 4.27
CA LEU A 74 -9.03 0.05 3.93
C LEU A 74 -9.33 -1.32 3.35
N ALA A 75 -8.50 -1.76 2.42
CA ALA A 75 -8.61 -3.12 1.89
C ALA A 75 -8.24 -4.13 2.96
N THR A 76 -8.78 -5.34 2.81
CA THR A 76 -8.44 -6.46 3.70
C THR A 76 -7.44 -7.33 2.98
N PRO A 77 -6.21 -7.50 3.52
CA PRO A 77 -5.24 -8.38 2.88
C PRO A 77 -5.77 -9.82 2.84
N PRO A 78 -5.59 -10.52 1.71
CA PRO A 78 -5.98 -11.92 1.65
C PRO A 78 -5.02 -12.80 2.45
N ALA A 79 -5.41 -14.06 2.64
CA ALA A 79 -4.61 -15.01 3.40
C ALA A 79 -3.21 -15.12 2.82
N GLY A 80 -2.22 -15.16 3.69
CA GLY A 80 -0.82 -15.26 3.29
C GLY A 80 -0.12 -13.92 3.09
N PHE A 81 -0.86 -12.81 3.16
CA PHE A 81 -0.29 -11.48 3.00
C PHE A 81 -0.17 -10.80 4.36
N PRO A 82 0.85 -9.96 4.54
CA PRO A 82 1.00 -9.23 5.80
C PRO A 82 -0.11 -8.19 5.96
N ALA A 83 -0.31 -7.76 7.19
CA ALA A 83 -1.23 -6.67 7.48
C ALA A 83 -0.77 -5.40 6.79
N LEU A 84 -1.71 -4.49 6.53
CA LEU A 84 -1.40 -3.20 5.93
C LEU A 84 -0.49 -2.40 6.86
N SER A 85 0.41 -1.65 6.26
CA SER A 85 1.33 -0.76 6.98
C SER A 85 1.37 0.59 6.29
N THR A 86 2.07 1.55 6.88
CA THR A 86 2.22 2.87 6.27
C THR A 86 2.90 2.80 4.90
N LYS A 87 3.66 1.73 4.64
CA LYS A 87 4.34 1.57 3.36
C LYS A 87 3.40 1.27 2.20
N ASP A 88 2.16 0.91 2.51
CA ASP A 88 1.15 0.62 1.49
C ASP A 88 0.43 1.88 1.01
N PHE A 89 0.77 3.04 1.54
CA PHE A 89 0.06 4.28 1.28
C PHE A 89 1.02 5.42 0.96
N ASN A 90 0.54 6.37 0.15
CA ASN A 90 1.25 7.61 -0.12
C ASN A 90 0.32 8.78 0.15
N LEU A 91 0.81 9.75 0.88
CA LEU A 91 0.08 10.98 1.16
C LEU A 91 0.71 12.12 0.37
N PHE A 92 -0.12 12.94 -0.24
CA PHE A 92 0.32 14.12 -0.98
C PHE A 92 -0.34 15.35 -0.36
N ILE A 93 0.45 16.39 -0.17
CA ILE A 93 -0.03 17.68 0.30
C ILE A 93 0.30 18.70 -0.77
N ASN A 94 -0.73 19.32 -1.32
CA ASN A 94 -0.60 20.30 -2.41
C ASN A 94 0.23 19.76 -3.58
N GLY A 95 0.03 18.47 -3.89
CA GLY A 95 0.70 17.82 -5.01
C GLY A 95 2.10 17.30 -4.72
N VAL A 96 2.60 17.50 -3.50
CA VAL A 96 3.95 17.04 -3.12
C VAL A 96 3.81 15.81 -2.24
N VAL A 97 4.52 14.73 -2.61
CA VAL A 97 4.46 13.50 -1.83
C VAL A 97 5.16 13.70 -0.48
N VAL A 98 4.49 13.25 0.58
CA VAL A 98 5.04 13.23 1.93
C VAL A 98 5.86 11.95 2.06
N GLU A 99 7.08 12.06 2.58
CA GLU A 99 7.91 10.88 2.76
C GLU A 99 7.21 9.86 3.64
N ASN A 100 7.36 8.60 3.27
CA ASN A 100 6.58 7.54 3.90
C ASN A 100 6.93 7.36 5.38
N ASP A 101 8.16 7.65 5.76
CA ASP A 101 8.59 7.55 7.17
C ASP A 101 8.00 8.66 8.05
N VAL A 102 7.37 9.66 7.46
CA VAL A 102 6.65 10.71 8.19
C VAL A 102 5.31 10.20 8.70
N LEU A 103 4.76 9.16 8.08
CA LEU A 103 3.49 8.59 8.50
C LEU A 103 3.70 7.72 9.74
N ALA A 104 2.96 8.02 10.80
CA ALA A 104 3.00 7.20 12.01
C ALA A 104 2.06 6.01 11.88
N SER A 105 0.87 6.22 11.33
CA SER A 105 -0.09 5.14 11.14
C SER A 105 -1.13 5.51 10.10
N VAL A 106 -1.70 4.47 9.49
CA VAL A 106 -2.90 4.56 8.65
C VAL A 106 -3.83 3.47 9.16
N ALA A 107 -4.96 3.84 9.72
CA ALA A 107 -5.82 2.89 10.42
C ALA A 107 -7.28 3.16 10.12
N GLN A 108 -8.07 2.08 10.12
CA GLN A 108 -9.52 2.18 10.01
C GLN A 108 -10.08 2.67 11.34
N SER A 109 -10.91 3.70 11.30
CA SER A 109 -11.57 4.25 12.46
C SER A 109 -13.06 4.36 12.15
N GLY A 110 -13.83 3.35 12.53
CA GLY A 110 -15.23 3.25 12.14
C GLY A 110 -15.36 3.19 10.63
N SER A 111 -16.10 4.12 10.04
CA SER A 111 -16.25 4.22 8.59
C SER A 111 -15.21 5.15 7.95
N ASN A 112 -14.24 5.63 8.73
CA ASN A 112 -13.22 6.57 8.27
C ASN A 112 -11.84 5.92 8.30
N VAL A 113 -10.90 6.53 7.56
CA VAL A 113 -9.48 6.15 7.64
C VAL A 113 -8.73 7.31 8.28
N LEU A 114 -8.02 7.01 9.36
CA LEU A 114 -7.25 8.00 10.10
C LEU A 114 -5.77 7.87 9.72
N VAL A 115 -5.20 8.95 9.21
CA VAL A 115 -3.78 9.03 8.89
C VAL A 115 -3.13 9.91 9.93
N THR A 116 -2.21 9.34 10.71
CA THR A 116 -1.52 10.08 11.76
C THR A 116 -0.07 10.32 11.33
N LEU A 117 0.39 11.55 11.49
CA LEU A 117 1.77 11.92 11.20
C LEU A 117 2.59 11.88 12.46
N LYS A 118 3.89 11.63 12.34
CA LYS A 118 4.79 11.60 13.48
C LYS A 118 4.91 12.98 14.12
N GLU A 119 5.18 13.01 15.39
CA GLU A 119 5.41 14.27 16.11
C GLU A 119 6.74 14.88 15.71
N GLY A 120 6.85 16.19 15.93
CA GLY A 120 8.11 16.90 15.73
C GLY A 120 8.48 17.18 14.29
N LEU A 121 7.53 17.03 13.38
CA LEU A 121 7.78 17.31 11.96
C LEU A 121 7.62 18.79 11.67
N ASN A 122 8.37 19.26 10.68
CA ASN A 122 8.27 20.64 10.22
C ASN A 122 7.15 20.85 9.20
N TYR A 123 6.27 19.84 9.05
CA TYR A 123 5.15 19.94 8.15
C TYR A 123 4.05 20.74 8.82
N VAL A 124 3.57 21.76 8.13
CA VAL A 124 2.41 22.53 8.56
C VAL A 124 1.24 22.01 7.74
N ILE A 125 0.26 21.43 8.40
CA ILE A 125 -0.96 21.01 7.71
C ILE A 125 -2.10 21.91 8.13
N ASP A 126 -2.86 22.34 7.13
CA ASP A 126 -3.93 23.30 7.28
C ASP A 126 -5.16 22.75 6.58
N SER A 127 -6.35 23.08 7.08
CA SER A 127 -7.58 22.61 6.47
C SER A 127 -7.79 23.14 5.05
N ASP A 128 -7.09 24.22 4.69
CA ASP A 128 -7.19 24.80 3.35
C ASP A 128 -6.26 24.13 2.34
N ASP A 129 -5.36 23.28 2.79
CA ASP A 129 -4.47 22.56 1.88
C ASP A 129 -5.22 21.49 1.11
N GLU A 130 -4.70 21.14 -0.03
CA GLU A 130 -5.24 20.04 -0.83
C GLU A 130 -4.53 18.76 -0.48
N TYR A 131 -5.28 17.72 -0.16
CA TYR A 131 -4.74 16.43 0.24
C TYR A 131 -5.14 15.35 -0.74
N MET A 132 -4.24 14.41 -0.97
CA MET A 132 -4.50 13.24 -1.77
C MET A 132 -3.85 12.05 -1.08
N ILE A 133 -4.54 10.92 -1.06
CA ILE A 133 -3.98 9.68 -0.52
C ILE A 133 -4.16 8.59 -1.55
N SER A 134 -3.12 7.77 -1.72
CA SER A 134 -3.19 6.60 -2.58
C SER A 134 -2.78 5.37 -1.80
N GLY A 135 -3.31 4.23 -2.19
CA GLY A 135 -2.95 2.97 -1.57
C GLY A 135 -4.03 1.92 -1.67
N LYS A 136 -3.99 1.00 -0.72
CA LYS A 136 -4.86 -0.18 -0.74
C LYS A 136 -6.16 0.10 -0.02
N PHE A 137 -7.11 0.60 -0.77
CA PHE A 137 -8.44 0.91 -0.28
C PHE A 137 -9.47 -0.03 -0.93
N ALA A 138 -10.52 -0.33 -0.17
CA ALA A 138 -11.58 -1.22 -0.65
C ALA A 138 -12.59 -0.51 -1.53
N ASP A 139 -12.77 0.78 -1.36
CA ASP A 139 -13.73 1.53 -2.15
C ASP A 139 -13.12 2.70 -2.90
#